data_f32788398c4a9343f89870d94a95d9bf
#
_entry.id   f32788398c4a9343f89870d94a95d9bf
#
_cell.length_a   1.000
_cell.length_b   1.000
_cell.length_c   1.000
_cell.angle_alpha   90.00
_cell.angle_beta   90.00
_cell.angle_gamma   90.00
#
_symmetry.space_group_name_H-M   'P 1'
#
loop_
_entity.id
_entity.type
_entity.pdbx_description
1 polymer ?
#
loop_
_entity_poly.entity_id
_entity_poly.type
_entity_poly.pdbx_seq_one_letter_code
_entity_poly.pdbx_strand_id
1 'polypeptide(L)'
;MYPAGNLFIQVAHGQLEAILKEPGSAPVRGVALVLHPHPLGGGTMHNKVVFRAASALNDAGLVTLRINFRGVGQSTGTHDQGRGELDDVRAGLDYFRDKYADRRITICGFSFGARVGLEVGTSDDRVLNLISIGTPVDQYDFSFLLACRKPILFVHGDRDEFGNLGDLRSLVAQVKENAPAELAVIKNADHFFEGHLDELKRVITDWTARQLS
;
A
#
# COMPACT_ATOMS: atom_id res chain seq x y z
N MET A 1 -15.44 17.16 5.46
CA MET A 1 -15.88 15.76 5.61
C MET A 1 -15.55 15.01 4.32
N TYR A 2 -14.85 13.89 4.36
CA TYR A 2 -14.57 13.09 3.18
C TYR A 2 -15.84 12.35 2.72
N PRO A 3 -16.01 12.06 1.40
CA PRO A 3 -17.12 11.23 0.95
C PRO A 3 -17.04 9.83 1.58
N ALA A 4 -18.19 9.23 1.86
CA ALA A 4 -18.26 7.87 2.38
C ALA A 4 -17.68 6.85 1.39
N GLY A 5 -17.24 5.71 1.89
CA GLY A 5 -16.89 4.54 1.08
C GLY A 5 -18.10 4.02 0.29
N ASN A 6 -17.82 3.33 -0.78
CA ASN A 6 -18.87 2.78 -1.65
C ASN A 6 -19.21 1.31 -1.34
N LEU A 7 -18.48 0.70 -0.40
CA LEU A 7 -18.75 -0.65 0.10
C LEU A 7 -18.27 -0.85 1.53
N PHE A 8 -18.73 -1.95 2.15
CA PHE A 8 -18.26 -2.40 3.45
C PHE A 8 -17.85 -3.87 3.38
N ILE A 9 -16.69 -4.17 3.96
CA ILE A 9 -16.17 -5.53 4.11
C ILE A 9 -16.50 -6.01 5.51
N GLN A 10 -17.24 -7.12 5.64
CA GLN A 10 -17.56 -7.71 6.94
C GLN A 10 -16.33 -8.36 7.55
N VAL A 11 -16.06 -8.07 8.82
CA VAL A 11 -14.91 -8.55 9.60
C VAL A 11 -15.36 -8.93 11.01
N ALA A 12 -14.51 -9.64 11.77
CA ALA A 12 -14.87 -10.12 13.11
C ALA A 12 -15.28 -9.00 14.09
N HIS A 13 -14.70 -7.80 13.94
CA HIS A 13 -15.04 -6.63 14.79
C HIS A 13 -16.16 -5.75 14.19
N GLY A 14 -16.86 -6.20 13.15
CA GLY A 14 -17.97 -5.52 12.48
C GLY A 14 -17.72 -5.31 10.99
N GLN A 15 -17.25 -4.14 10.57
CA GLN A 15 -17.04 -3.82 9.15
C GLN A 15 -15.84 -2.90 8.93
N LEU A 16 -15.24 -2.99 7.73
CA LEU A 16 -14.29 -2.01 7.19
C LEU A 16 -14.95 -1.22 6.07
N GLU A 17 -14.86 0.10 6.15
CA GLU A 17 -15.25 1.01 5.07
C GLU A 17 -14.20 0.96 3.96
N ALA A 18 -14.65 0.84 2.70
CA ALA A 18 -13.77 0.73 1.56
C ALA A 18 -14.27 1.48 0.33
N ILE A 19 -13.37 1.78 -0.59
CA ILE A 19 -13.68 2.29 -1.93
C ILE A 19 -13.05 1.35 -2.95
N LEU A 20 -13.91 0.71 -3.74
CA LEU A 20 -13.51 -0.06 -4.91
C LEU A 20 -13.59 0.83 -6.16
N LYS A 21 -12.55 0.78 -6.99
CA LYS A 21 -12.54 1.46 -8.28
C LYS A 21 -11.97 0.53 -9.34
N GLU A 22 -12.73 0.32 -10.40
CA GLU A 22 -12.27 -0.42 -11.58
C GLU A 22 -11.46 0.49 -12.52
N PRO A 23 -10.52 -0.07 -13.30
CA PRO A 23 -9.88 0.68 -14.37
C PRO A 23 -10.93 1.04 -15.43
N GLY A 24 -10.83 2.23 -16.04
CA GLY A 24 -11.80 2.70 -17.01
C GLY A 24 -12.07 1.71 -18.15
N SER A 25 -11.71 2.05 -19.39
CA SER A 25 -11.90 1.17 -20.56
C SER A 25 -10.81 0.11 -20.74
N ALA A 26 -9.76 0.12 -19.92
CA ALA A 26 -8.67 -0.86 -20.01
C ALA A 26 -9.11 -2.22 -19.46
N PRO A 27 -8.63 -3.34 -20.02
CA PRO A 27 -8.89 -4.66 -19.48
C PRO A 27 -8.28 -4.78 -18.08
N VAL A 28 -9.01 -5.48 -17.18
CA VAL A 28 -8.52 -5.78 -15.81
C VAL A 28 -7.34 -6.73 -15.88
N ARG A 29 -6.15 -6.26 -15.48
CA ARG A 29 -4.89 -7.02 -15.49
C ARG A 29 -4.53 -7.61 -14.12
N GLY A 30 -5.15 -7.12 -13.06
CA GLY A 30 -4.91 -7.54 -11.69
C GLY A 30 -5.73 -6.70 -10.71
N VAL A 31 -5.43 -6.83 -9.43
CA VAL A 31 -6.08 -6.07 -8.35
C VAL A 31 -5.04 -5.50 -7.40
N ALA A 32 -5.36 -4.39 -6.73
CA ALA A 32 -4.45 -3.73 -5.78
C ALA A 32 -5.17 -3.27 -4.51
N LEU A 33 -4.68 -3.74 -3.36
CA LEU A 33 -5.08 -3.24 -2.05
C LEU A 33 -4.19 -2.05 -1.67
N VAL A 34 -4.81 -0.90 -1.40
CA VAL A 34 -4.10 0.35 -1.11
C VAL A 34 -4.41 0.81 0.32
N LEU A 35 -3.37 0.99 1.12
CA LEU A 35 -3.42 1.15 2.56
C LEU A 35 -2.94 2.54 2.99
N HIS A 36 -3.68 3.15 3.91
CA HIS A 36 -3.46 4.53 4.33
C HIS A 36 -2.42 4.65 5.48
N PRO A 37 -1.88 5.88 5.74
CA PRO A 37 -0.92 6.11 6.81
C PRO A 37 -1.59 6.01 8.20
N HIS A 38 -0.83 6.35 9.24
CA HIS A 38 -1.18 6.09 10.65
C HIS A 38 -2.57 6.63 11.02
N PRO A 39 -3.48 5.77 11.52
CA PRO A 39 -4.85 6.14 11.90
C PRO A 39 -4.91 7.33 12.86
N LEU A 40 -4.13 7.30 13.93
CA LEU A 40 -4.12 8.36 14.95
C LEU A 40 -3.43 9.65 14.48
N GLY A 41 -2.71 9.61 13.35
CA GLY A 41 -2.16 10.79 12.67
C GLY A 41 -3.12 11.39 11.64
N GLY A 42 -4.41 11.03 11.67
CA GLY A 42 -5.40 11.50 10.71
C GLY A 42 -5.37 10.75 9.36
N GLY A 43 -4.70 9.59 9.32
CA GLY A 43 -4.65 8.74 8.14
C GLY A 43 -6.03 8.19 7.77
N THR A 44 -6.39 8.30 6.49
CA THR A 44 -7.63 7.73 5.92
C THR A 44 -7.39 7.27 4.49
N MET A 45 -8.27 6.44 3.95
CA MET A 45 -8.26 6.02 2.54
C MET A 45 -8.39 7.20 1.54
N HIS A 46 -8.71 8.40 2.03
CA HIS A 46 -8.81 9.64 1.24
C HIS A 46 -7.52 10.47 1.25
N ASN A 47 -6.48 10.05 1.98
CA ASN A 47 -5.19 10.73 1.97
C ASN A 47 -4.69 10.93 0.52
N LYS A 48 -4.12 12.10 0.23
CA LYS A 48 -3.71 12.47 -1.13
C LYS A 48 -2.69 11.52 -1.76
N VAL A 49 -1.76 10.99 -0.96
CA VAL A 49 -0.76 9.99 -1.41
C VAL A 49 -1.46 8.67 -1.76
N VAL A 50 -2.35 8.20 -0.89
CA VAL A 50 -3.16 6.99 -1.09
C VAL A 50 -4.03 7.09 -2.33
N PHE A 51 -4.71 8.24 -2.51
CA PHE A 51 -5.51 8.49 -3.70
C PHE A 51 -4.66 8.48 -4.98
N ARG A 52 -3.50 9.12 -4.93
CA ARG A 52 -2.60 9.20 -6.08
C ARG A 52 -2.00 7.85 -6.44
N ALA A 53 -1.60 7.05 -5.44
CA ALA A 53 -1.14 5.68 -5.63
C ALA A 53 -2.23 4.78 -6.23
N ALA A 54 -3.46 4.83 -5.69
CA ALA A 54 -4.59 4.10 -6.27
C ALA A 54 -4.89 4.51 -7.71
N SER A 55 -4.79 5.81 -8.03
CA SER A 55 -4.94 6.29 -9.41
C SER A 55 -3.85 5.73 -10.34
N ALA A 56 -2.60 5.67 -9.87
CA ALA A 56 -1.48 5.10 -10.65
C ALA A 56 -1.71 3.63 -10.98
N LEU A 57 -2.12 2.84 -10.00
CA LEU A 57 -2.43 1.42 -10.16
C LEU A 57 -3.62 1.19 -11.07
N ASN A 58 -4.65 2.04 -10.95
CA ASN A 58 -5.83 1.99 -11.81
C ASN A 58 -5.50 2.33 -13.27
N ASP A 59 -4.65 3.32 -13.51
CA ASP A 59 -4.15 3.66 -14.86
C ASP A 59 -3.30 2.52 -15.46
N ALA A 60 -2.63 1.72 -14.63
CA ALA A 60 -1.91 0.51 -15.05
C ALA A 60 -2.83 -0.70 -15.32
N GLY A 61 -4.15 -0.56 -15.12
CA GLY A 61 -5.14 -1.59 -15.40
C GLY A 61 -5.52 -2.47 -14.20
N LEU A 62 -5.21 -2.06 -12.97
CA LEU A 62 -5.63 -2.79 -11.78
C LEU A 62 -6.94 -2.25 -11.19
N VAL A 63 -7.82 -3.16 -10.75
CA VAL A 63 -8.90 -2.78 -9.84
C VAL A 63 -8.27 -2.38 -8.52
N THR A 64 -8.63 -1.24 -7.96
CA THR A 64 -8.08 -0.76 -6.70
C THR A 64 -9.11 -0.80 -5.59
N LEU A 65 -8.73 -1.33 -4.43
CA LEU A 65 -9.48 -1.31 -3.19
C LEU A 65 -8.70 -0.49 -2.17
N ARG A 66 -9.25 0.65 -1.76
CA ARG A 66 -8.74 1.44 -0.64
C ARG A 66 -9.62 1.13 0.57
N ILE A 67 -9.04 0.76 1.69
CA ILE A 67 -9.77 0.51 2.94
C ILE A 67 -9.44 1.59 3.99
N ASN A 68 -10.39 1.90 4.85
CA ASN A 68 -10.11 2.51 6.13
C ASN A 68 -9.82 1.40 7.15
N PHE A 69 -8.68 1.48 7.82
CA PHE A 69 -8.36 0.58 8.94
C PHE A 69 -9.40 0.71 10.05
N ARG A 70 -9.44 -0.28 10.95
CA ARG A 70 -10.28 -0.28 12.14
C ARG A 70 -10.22 1.05 12.90
N GLY A 71 -11.39 1.54 13.33
CA GLY A 71 -11.54 2.81 14.04
C GLY A 71 -11.40 4.07 13.18
N VAL A 72 -11.27 3.95 11.85
CA VAL A 72 -11.16 5.10 10.92
C VAL A 72 -12.43 5.22 10.07
N GLY A 73 -12.96 6.42 9.93
CA GLY A 73 -14.15 6.70 9.14
C GLY A 73 -15.37 5.93 9.64
N GLN A 74 -15.96 5.09 8.81
CA GLN A 74 -17.09 4.21 9.15
C GLN A 74 -16.65 2.76 9.46
N SER A 75 -15.33 2.49 9.50
CA SER A 75 -14.81 1.22 9.96
C SER A 75 -15.00 1.07 11.46
N THR A 76 -15.51 -0.07 11.90
CA THR A 76 -15.67 -0.41 13.32
C THR A 76 -14.34 -0.79 13.99
N GLY A 77 -14.40 -1.03 15.31
CA GLY A 77 -13.21 -1.37 16.09
C GLY A 77 -12.40 -0.15 16.52
N THR A 78 -11.17 -0.40 16.95
CA THR A 78 -10.22 0.62 17.42
C THR A 78 -8.82 0.27 16.93
N HIS A 79 -7.98 1.29 16.74
CA HIS A 79 -6.58 1.12 16.39
C HIS A 79 -5.86 0.20 17.39
N ASP A 80 -5.10 -0.79 16.89
CA ASP A 80 -4.42 -1.81 17.70
C ASP A 80 -2.90 -1.88 17.40
N GLN A 81 -2.31 -0.73 17.18
CA GLN A 81 -0.85 -0.56 17.02
C GLN A 81 -0.21 -1.47 15.96
N GLY A 82 -0.94 -1.75 14.89
CA GLY A 82 -0.50 -2.58 13.76
C GLY A 82 -0.84 -4.06 13.89
N ARG A 83 -1.24 -4.57 15.07
CA ARG A 83 -1.56 -6.00 15.25
C ARG A 83 -2.90 -6.36 14.62
N GLY A 84 -3.95 -5.67 15.05
CA GLY A 84 -5.27 -5.88 14.49
C GLY A 84 -5.40 -5.42 13.05
N GLU A 85 -4.65 -4.40 12.65
CA GLU A 85 -4.63 -3.91 11.26
C GLU A 85 -4.08 -4.94 10.27
N LEU A 86 -3.27 -5.93 10.71
CA LEU A 86 -2.91 -7.08 9.89
C LEU A 86 -4.13 -7.89 9.45
N ASP A 87 -5.14 -8.04 10.32
CA ASP A 87 -6.38 -8.74 9.98
C ASP A 87 -7.25 -7.92 9.02
N ASP A 88 -7.21 -6.58 9.12
CA ASP A 88 -7.88 -5.69 8.18
C ASP A 88 -7.28 -5.83 6.76
N VAL A 89 -5.95 -5.96 6.67
CA VAL A 89 -5.27 -6.24 5.39
C VAL A 89 -5.70 -7.60 4.84
N ARG A 90 -5.73 -8.65 5.67
CA ARG A 90 -6.17 -10.00 5.27
C ARG A 90 -7.62 -9.99 4.77
N ALA A 91 -8.51 -9.23 5.44
CA ALA A 91 -9.90 -9.07 4.98
C ALA A 91 -10.00 -8.41 3.60
N GLY A 92 -9.15 -7.43 3.29
CA GLY A 92 -9.04 -6.86 1.95
C GLY A 92 -8.57 -7.88 0.90
N LEU A 93 -7.63 -8.77 1.25
CA LEU A 93 -7.18 -9.86 0.38
C LEU A 93 -8.27 -10.91 0.18
N ASP A 94 -9.02 -11.25 1.23
CA ASP A 94 -10.16 -12.18 1.15
C ASP A 94 -11.26 -11.64 0.25
N TYR A 95 -11.56 -10.33 0.33
CA TYR A 95 -12.48 -9.67 -0.59
C TYR A 95 -12.07 -9.87 -2.06
N PHE A 96 -10.79 -9.73 -2.37
CA PHE A 96 -10.29 -9.95 -3.73
C PHE A 96 -10.37 -11.42 -4.15
N ARG A 97 -10.03 -12.37 -3.27
CA ARG A 97 -10.21 -13.80 -3.55
C ARG A 97 -11.64 -14.12 -3.95
N ASP A 98 -12.62 -13.55 -3.24
CA ASP A 98 -14.04 -13.87 -3.43
C ASP A 98 -14.65 -13.16 -4.67
N LYS A 99 -14.15 -11.99 -5.04
CA LYS A 99 -14.68 -11.17 -6.14
C LYS A 99 -13.87 -11.22 -7.43
N TYR A 100 -12.58 -11.48 -7.34
CA TYR A 100 -11.63 -11.43 -8.44
C TYR A 100 -10.70 -12.64 -8.40
N ALA A 101 -11.30 -13.85 -8.35
CA ALA A 101 -10.56 -15.11 -8.34
C ALA A 101 -9.50 -15.14 -9.45
N ASP A 102 -8.35 -15.75 -9.16
CA ASP A 102 -7.19 -15.92 -10.06
C ASP A 102 -6.53 -14.62 -10.54
N ARG A 103 -6.87 -13.47 -9.95
CA ARG A 103 -6.18 -12.21 -10.26
C ARG A 103 -4.93 -12.02 -9.41
N ARG A 104 -3.87 -11.50 -10.04
CA ARG A 104 -2.63 -11.10 -9.36
C ARG A 104 -2.93 -9.97 -8.38
N ILE A 105 -2.53 -10.12 -7.13
CA ILE A 105 -2.74 -9.10 -6.08
C ILE A 105 -1.45 -8.31 -5.86
N THR A 106 -1.57 -6.99 -5.89
CA THR A 106 -0.53 -6.05 -5.45
C THR A 106 -0.96 -5.40 -4.14
N ILE A 107 -0.10 -5.36 -3.13
CA ILE A 107 -0.30 -4.50 -1.95
C ILE A 107 0.51 -3.23 -2.14
N CYS A 108 -0.13 -2.09 -1.94
CA CYS A 108 0.48 -0.76 -1.95
C CYS A 108 0.16 -0.05 -0.64
N GLY A 109 1.16 0.22 0.18
CA GLY A 109 0.99 0.90 1.47
C GLY A 109 1.75 2.20 1.55
N PHE A 110 1.16 3.20 2.22
CA PHE A 110 1.81 4.45 2.56
C PHE A 110 2.10 4.51 4.06
N SER A 111 3.35 4.75 4.45
CA SER A 111 3.78 4.95 5.84
C SER A 111 3.39 3.76 6.73
N PHE A 112 2.56 3.93 7.75
CA PHE A 112 2.02 2.84 8.56
C PHE A 112 1.33 1.76 7.71
N GLY A 113 0.60 2.15 6.66
CA GLY A 113 0.00 1.21 5.72
C GLY A 113 1.04 0.35 4.98
N ALA A 114 2.25 0.90 4.74
CA ALA A 114 3.37 0.12 4.22
C ALA A 114 3.83 -0.91 5.26
N ARG A 115 3.99 -0.51 6.52
CA ARG A 115 4.43 -1.43 7.60
C ARG A 115 3.53 -2.66 7.72
N VAL A 116 2.22 -2.45 7.85
CA VAL A 116 1.28 -3.57 8.03
C VAL A 116 1.00 -4.33 6.73
N GLY A 117 0.93 -3.62 5.61
CA GLY A 117 0.67 -4.22 4.29
C GLY A 117 1.82 -5.11 3.82
N LEU A 118 3.07 -4.66 3.98
CA LEU A 118 4.22 -5.46 3.58
C LEU A 118 4.43 -6.67 4.51
N GLU A 119 4.13 -6.57 5.79
CA GLU A 119 4.22 -7.71 6.71
C GLU A 119 3.28 -8.84 6.27
N VAL A 120 2.01 -8.55 6.02
CA VAL A 120 1.08 -9.54 5.48
C VAL A 120 1.49 -9.99 4.09
N GLY A 121 1.80 -9.05 3.20
CA GLY A 121 2.09 -9.34 1.80
C GLY A 121 3.34 -10.19 1.57
N THR A 122 4.33 -10.10 2.46
CA THR A 122 5.56 -10.91 2.38
C THR A 122 5.27 -12.40 2.52
N SER A 123 4.32 -12.78 3.39
CA SER A 123 4.01 -14.17 3.72
C SER A 123 2.75 -14.72 3.04
N ASP A 124 1.89 -13.89 2.46
CA ASP A 124 0.63 -14.33 1.84
C ASP A 124 0.83 -14.67 0.36
N ASP A 125 0.66 -15.93 -0.01
CA ASP A 125 0.93 -16.43 -1.38
C ASP A 125 0.01 -15.83 -2.46
N ARG A 126 -1.10 -15.23 -2.10
CA ARG A 126 -1.99 -14.52 -3.03
C ARG A 126 -1.37 -13.22 -3.55
N VAL A 127 -0.44 -12.64 -2.78
CA VAL A 127 0.22 -11.38 -3.11
C VAL A 127 1.44 -11.65 -3.97
N LEU A 128 1.52 -11.02 -5.12
CA LEU A 128 2.63 -11.18 -6.06
C LEU A 128 3.58 -9.98 -6.07
N ASN A 129 3.09 -8.79 -5.81
CA ASN A 129 3.88 -7.56 -5.85
C ASN A 129 3.63 -6.68 -4.61
N LEU A 130 4.66 -5.96 -4.20
CA LEU A 130 4.61 -5.06 -3.04
C LEU A 130 5.08 -3.66 -3.44
N ILE A 131 4.40 -2.63 -2.90
CA ILE A 131 4.80 -1.23 -3.07
C ILE A 131 4.78 -0.56 -1.70
N SER A 132 5.91 -0.01 -1.29
CA SER A 132 6.09 0.79 -0.08
C SER A 132 6.31 2.25 -0.44
N ILE A 133 5.46 3.12 0.07
CA ILE A 133 5.56 4.58 -0.13
C ILE A 133 5.89 5.21 1.21
N GLY A 134 6.93 6.05 1.26
CA GLY A 134 7.36 6.72 2.50
C GLY A 134 7.58 5.70 3.62
N THR A 135 8.52 4.77 3.43
CA THR A 135 8.79 3.68 4.38
C THR A 135 9.35 4.22 5.70
N PRO A 136 8.62 4.13 6.83
CA PRO A 136 9.04 4.76 8.09
C PRO A 136 10.02 3.87 8.86
N VAL A 137 11.23 3.68 8.32
CA VAL A 137 12.27 2.79 8.87
C VAL A 137 12.79 3.23 10.24
N ASP A 138 12.63 4.52 10.59
CA ASP A 138 13.02 5.06 11.91
C ASP A 138 11.98 4.75 13.00
N GLN A 139 10.78 4.32 12.61
CA GLN A 139 9.67 4.11 13.56
C GLN A 139 9.30 2.64 13.74
N TYR A 140 9.56 1.79 12.74
CA TYR A 140 9.13 0.40 12.74
C TYR A 140 10.23 -0.54 12.25
N ASP A 141 10.21 -1.76 12.78
CA ASP A 141 11.02 -2.85 12.27
C ASP A 141 10.46 -3.39 10.94
N PHE A 142 11.33 -3.49 9.94
CA PHE A 142 11.07 -4.05 8.62
C PHE A 142 11.93 -5.29 8.35
N SER A 143 12.54 -5.90 9.37
CA SER A 143 13.40 -7.09 9.23
C SER A 143 12.69 -8.28 8.58
N PHE A 144 11.37 -8.37 8.68
CA PHE A 144 10.57 -9.40 8.01
C PHE A 144 10.72 -9.38 6.47
N LEU A 145 11.11 -8.24 5.89
CA LEU A 145 11.37 -8.13 4.44
C LEU A 145 12.59 -8.92 3.99
N LEU A 146 13.52 -9.28 4.88
CA LEU A 146 14.68 -10.08 4.55
C LEU A 146 14.28 -11.51 4.11
N ALA A 147 13.09 -11.98 4.53
CA ALA A 147 12.51 -13.24 4.08
C ALA A 147 11.70 -13.11 2.77
N CYS A 148 11.49 -11.92 2.27
CA CYS A 148 10.69 -11.68 1.07
C CYS A 148 11.36 -12.27 -0.18
N ARG A 149 10.56 -12.78 -1.11
CA ARG A 149 10.99 -13.28 -2.43
C ARG A 149 10.25 -12.59 -3.57
N LYS A 150 9.35 -11.66 -3.25
CA LYS A 150 8.45 -11.02 -4.20
C LYS A 150 9.03 -9.69 -4.69
N PRO A 151 8.70 -9.26 -5.91
CA PRO A 151 9.06 -7.92 -6.38
C PRO A 151 8.55 -6.84 -5.44
N ILE A 152 9.43 -5.91 -5.04
CA ILE A 152 9.12 -4.78 -4.18
C ILE A 152 9.59 -3.48 -4.82
N LEU A 153 8.70 -2.49 -4.88
CA LEU A 153 9.05 -1.10 -5.15
C LEU A 153 9.01 -0.30 -3.84
N PHE A 154 10.10 0.40 -3.54
CA PHE A 154 10.14 1.46 -2.53
C PHE A 154 10.11 2.81 -3.22
N VAL A 155 9.16 3.70 -2.85
CA VAL A 155 9.13 5.08 -3.32
C VAL A 155 9.31 5.99 -2.10
N HIS A 156 10.34 6.84 -2.11
CA HIS A 156 10.72 7.60 -0.94
C HIS A 156 11.19 9.01 -1.30
N GLY A 157 10.85 10.00 -0.48
CA GLY A 157 11.36 11.36 -0.60
C GLY A 157 12.75 11.48 0.01
N ASP A 158 13.66 12.25 -0.59
CA ASP A 158 14.97 12.47 0.01
C ASP A 158 14.97 13.45 1.20
N ARG A 159 13.80 14.05 1.49
CA ARG A 159 13.54 14.91 2.65
C ARG A 159 12.46 14.33 3.57
N ASP A 160 12.22 13.02 3.47
CA ASP A 160 11.24 12.33 4.33
C ASP A 160 11.75 12.33 5.79
N GLU A 161 10.96 12.90 6.68
CA GLU A 161 11.30 13.06 8.10
C GLU A 161 10.93 11.86 8.98
N PHE A 162 10.26 10.84 8.42
CA PHE A 162 9.82 9.63 9.12
C PHE A 162 10.62 8.38 8.76
N GLY A 163 11.51 8.49 7.79
CA GLY A 163 12.36 7.39 7.36
C GLY A 163 13.66 7.89 6.78
N ASN A 164 14.78 7.67 7.48
CA ASN A 164 16.10 8.05 6.98
C ASN A 164 16.43 7.33 5.67
N LEU A 165 16.74 8.10 4.61
CA LEU A 165 17.04 7.54 3.30
C LEU A 165 18.27 6.60 3.30
N GLY A 166 19.24 6.85 4.17
CA GLY A 166 20.43 6.00 4.33
C GLY A 166 20.07 4.63 4.87
N ASP A 167 19.23 4.59 5.92
CA ASP A 167 18.77 3.36 6.54
C ASP A 167 17.84 2.58 5.59
N LEU A 168 16.97 3.29 4.86
CA LEU A 168 16.16 2.67 3.82
C LEU A 168 17.02 2.07 2.70
N ARG A 169 18.06 2.74 2.24
CA ARG A 169 19.01 2.17 1.25
C ARG A 169 19.69 0.92 1.76
N SER A 170 20.06 0.89 3.04
CA SER A 170 20.66 -0.29 3.67
C SER A 170 19.68 -1.45 3.73
N LEU A 171 18.43 -1.20 4.13
CA LEU A 171 17.36 -2.21 4.10
C LEU A 171 17.13 -2.76 2.68
N VAL A 172 16.98 -1.86 1.70
CA VAL A 172 16.76 -2.26 0.29
C VAL A 172 17.92 -3.09 -0.26
N ALA A 173 19.16 -2.76 0.09
CA ALA A 173 20.33 -3.55 -0.31
C ALA A 173 20.27 -4.98 0.23
N GLN A 174 19.89 -5.16 1.50
CA GLN A 174 19.71 -6.48 2.11
C GLN A 174 18.53 -7.25 1.47
N VAL A 175 17.39 -6.58 1.23
CA VAL A 175 16.23 -7.21 0.56
C VAL A 175 16.59 -7.69 -0.83
N LYS A 176 17.42 -6.95 -1.57
CA LYS A 176 17.89 -7.31 -2.92
C LYS A 176 18.67 -8.63 -2.98
N GLU A 177 19.21 -9.09 -1.89
CA GLU A 177 19.88 -10.40 -1.84
C GLU A 177 18.90 -11.55 -2.07
N ASN A 178 17.60 -11.34 -1.81
CA ASN A 178 16.58 -12.36 -1.79
C ASN A 178 15.37 -12.09 -2.70
N ALA A 179 15.13 -10.83 -3.06
CA ALA A 179 13.96 -10.41 -3.83
C ALA A 179 14.32 -9.33 -4.88
N PRO A 180 13.61 -9.27 -6.00
CA PRO A 180 13.69 -8.13 -6.92
C PRO A 180 13.17 -6.85 -6.20
N ALA A 181 14.08 -6.00 -5.72
CA ALA A 181 13.72 -4.76 -5.03
C ALA A 181 14.25 -3.55 -5.78
N GLU A 182 13.41 -2.55 -5.95
CA GLU A 182 13.74 -1.27 -6.57
C GLU A 182 13.51 -0.13 -5.57
N LEU A 183 14.40 0.88 -5.53
CA LEU A 183 14.22 2.10 -4.77
C LEU A 183 14.17 3.29 -5.72
N ALA A 184 13.02 3.94 -5.77
CA ALA A 184 12.82 5.21 -6.46
C ALA A 184 12.85 6.35 -5.43
N VAL A 185 13.85 7.22 -5.54
CA VAL A 185 13.99 8.39 -4.68
C VAL A 185 13.47 9.62 -5.43
N ILE A 186 12.47 10.28 -4.87
CA ILE A 186 11.92 11.52 -5.40
C ILE A 186 12.64 12.69 -4.75
N LYS A 187 13.36 13.44 -5.56
CA LYS A 187 14.22 14.55 -5.09
C LYS A 187 13.38 15.70 -4.54
N ASN A 188 13.81 16.24 -3.40
CA ASN A 188 13.16 17.32 -2.65
C ASN A 188 11.76 17.00 -2.11
N ALA A 189 11.29 15.77 -2.20
CA ALA A 189 10.01 15.35 -1.65
C ALA A 189 10.11 15.08 -0.14
N ASP A 190 9.13 15.57 0.60
CA ASP A 190 8.86 15.23 2.00
C ASP A 190 8.10 13.89 2.11
N HIS A 191 7.73 13.51 3.32
CA HIS A 191 6.95 12.29 3.58
C HIS A 191 5.59 12.26 2.83
N PHE A 192 4.95 13.41 2.67
CA PHE A 192 3.64 13.52 2.01
C PHE A 192 3.70 13.82 0.51
N PHE A 193 4.92 13.85 -0.04
CA PHE A 193 5.19 14.13 -1.45
C PHE A 193 4.55 15.45 -1.92
N GLU A 194 4.60 16.50 -1.07
CA GLU A 194 4.02 17.79 -1.40
C GLU A 194 4.68 18.38 -2.65
N GLY A 195 3.88 18.76 -3.65
CA GLY A 195 4.37 19.21 -4.96
C GLY A 195 4.91 18.09 -5.88
N HIS A 196 5.03 16.83 -5.41
CA HIS A 196 5.63 15.71 -6.14
C HIS A 196 4.67 14.54 -6.42
N LEU A 197 3.36 14.72 -6.17
CA LEU A 197 2.36 13.65 -6.33
C LEU A 197 2.25 13.12 -7.77
N ASP A 198 2.54 13.93 -8.78
CA ASP A 198 2.51 13.49 -10.18
C ASP A 198 3.73 12.62 -10.52
N GLU A 199 4.89 12.93 -9.94
CA GLU A 199 6.08 12.09 -10.07
C GLU A 199 5.89 10.76 -9.35
N LEU A 200 5.35 10.77 -8.12
CA LEU A 200 4.95 9.56 -7.39
C LEU A 200 4.03 8.68 -8.25
N LYS A 201 2.99 9.27 -8.84
CA LYS A 201 2.05 8.57 -9.71
C LYS A 201 2.77 7.90 -10.89
N ARG A 202 3.62 8.65 -11.60
CA ARG A 202 4.38 8.14 -12.73
C ARG A 202 5.25 6.95 -12.36
N VAL A 203 6.03 7.07 -11.28
CA VAL A 203 6.91 5.99 -10.80
C VAL A 203 6.13 4.70 -10.53
N ILE A 204 4.99 4.80 -9.84
CA ILE A 204 4.15 3.63 -9.53
C ILE A 204 3.54 3.05 -10.80
N THR A 205 3.02 3.87 -11.72
CA THR A 205 2.42 3.41 -12.98
C THR A 205 3.45 2.66 -13.82
N ASP A 206 4.64 3.25 -14.02
CA ASP A 206 5.71 2.68 -14.86
C ASP A 206 6.22 1.35 -14.28
N TRP A 207 6.44 1.27 -12.97
CA TRP A 207 6.87 0.03 -12.33
C TRP A 207 5.79 -1.05 -12.44
N THR A 208 4.55 -0.70 -12.13
CA THR A 208 3.42 -1.65 -12.19
C THR A 208 3.24 -2.20 -13.59
N ALA A 209 3.35 -1.36 -14.63
CA ALA A 209 3.24 -1.80 -16.02
C ALA A 209 4.29 -2.86 -16.38
N ARG A 210 5.53 -2.71 -15.86
CA ARG A 210 6.61 -3.72 -16.07
C ARG A 210 6.31 -5.04 -15.36
N GLN A 211 5.67 -5.02 -14.17
CA GLN A 211 5.33 -6.25 -13.44
C GLN A 211 4.14 -7.01 -14.06
N LEU A 212 3.37 -6.36 -14.93
CA LEU A 212 2.19 -6.94 -15.58
C LEU A 212 2.45 -7.40 -17.03
N SER A 213 3.64 -7.11 -17.58
CA SER A 213 4.05 -7.53 -18.93
C SER A 213 4.50 -9.02 -19.03
#